data_28c3206e0f2003b0d87b169e7b764fb2
#
_entry.id   28c3206e0f2003b0d87b169e7b764fb2
#
_cell.length_a   1.000
_cell.length_b   1.000
_cell.length_c   1.000
_cell.angle_alpha   90.00
_cell.angle_beta   90.00
_cell.angle_gamma   90.00
#
_symmetry.space_group_name_H-M   'P 1'
#
loop_
_entity.id
_entity.type
_entity.pdbx_description
1 polymer ?
#
loop_
_entity_poly.entity_id
_entity_poly.type
_entity_poly.pdbx_seq_one_letter_code
_entity_poly.pdbx_strand_id
1 'polypeptide(L)'
;EGVRVQDAESAHEFVVRAGCVINATGVWAGKLMGEKPVAGTKPLVAPSQGVHLSFERRLLPTDSAVFWPKTSDARVLFAIPWLGKTIVGTTDTPRKDLHEEPRPLAGEVDYLLREAANFFAVPPKREDILSTWVGLRPLVNPQAAGGGQDTKSISREHTVLVRPDGLVTVTGGKWTTYR
;
A
#
# COMPACT_ATOMS: atom_id res chain seq x y z
N GLU A 1 24.28 -20.33 -6.34
CA GLU A 1 23.08 -19.49 -6.47
C GLU A 1 23.33 -18.12 -5.83
N GLY A 2 22.48 -17.13 -6.10
CA GLY A 2 22.64 -15.79 -5.58
C GLY A 2 21.90 -14.75 -6.41
N VAL A 3 22.20 -13.48 -6.16
CA VAL A 3 21.63 -12.35 -6.89
C VAL A 3 22.71 -11.47 -7.48
N ARG A 4 22.47 -10.94 -8.68
CA ARG A 4 23.26 -9.86 -9.25
C ARG A 4 22.68 -8.54 -8.75
N VAL A 5 23.51 -7.70 -8.21
CA VAL A 5 23.16 -6.42 -7.63
C VAL A 5 23.88 -5.33 -8.40
N GLN A 6 23.19 -4.23 -8.69
CA GLN A 6 23.77 -3.00 -9.18
C GLN A 6 23.59 -1.93 -8.10
N ASP A 7 24.71 -1.33 -7.70
CA ASP A 7 24.69 -0.16 -6.83
C ASP A 7 24.14 1.04 -7.62
N ALA A 8 23.09 1.68 -7.10
CA ALA A 8 22.41 2.77 -7.77
C ALA A 8 23.26 4.08 -7.85
N GLU A 9 24.22 4.26 -6.94
CA GLU A 9 25.07 5.45 -6.90
C GLU A 9 26.29 5.31 -7.80
N SER A 10 26.99 4.18 -7.70
CA SER A 10 28.24 3.94 -8.43
C SER A 10 28.06 3.19 -9.75
N ALA A 11 26.87 2.66 -10.02
CA ALA A 11 26.57 1.75 -11.13
C ALA A 11 27.43 0.46 -11.11
N HIS A 12 28.15 0.18 -10.03
CA HIS A 12 28.98 -1.00 -9.90
C HIS A 12 28.10 -2.25 -9.76
N GLU A 13 28.40 -3.27 -10.56
CA GLU A 13 27.71 -4.56 -10.50
C GLU A 13 28.54 -5.61 -9.73
N PHE A 14 27.87 -6.37 -8.88
CA PHE A 14 28.47 -7.48 -8.16
C PHE A 14 27.47 -8.61 -7.92
N VAL A 15 27.97 -9.79 -7.56
CA VAL A 15 27.16 -10.97 -7.26
C VAL A 15 27.24 -11.27 -5.77
N VAL A 16 26.08 -11.35 -5.13
CA VAL A 16 25.94 -11.84 -3.76
C VAL A 16 25.56 -13.33 -3.84
N ARG A 17 26.45 -14.21 -3.36
CA ARG A 17 26.16 -15.65 -3.27
C ARG A 17 25.39 -15.96 -2.00
N ALA A 18 24.35 -16.78 -2.11
CA ALA A 18 23.50 -17.17 -1.00
C ALA A 18 22.98 -18.60 -1.18
N GLY A 19 22.70 -19.29 -0.08
CA GLY A 19 22.05 -20.62 -0.10
C GLY A 19 20.55 -20.53 -0.40
N CYS A 20 19.93 -19.36 -0.18
CA CYS A 20 18.54 -19.08 -0.51
C CYS A 20 18.40 -17.60 -0.89
N VAL A 21 17.56 -17.33 -1.86
CA VAL A 21 17.18 -15.95 -2.24
C VAL A 21 15.72 -15.74 -1.91
N ILE A 22 15.43 -14.69 -1.12
CA ILE A 22 14.08 -14.35 -0.70
C ILE A 22 13.68 -13.02 -1.36
N ASN A 23 12.64 -13.07 -2.17
CA ASN A 23 12.00 -11.92 -2.77
C ASN A 23 10.91 -11.40 -1.83
N ALA A 24 11.21 -10.34 -1.08
CA ALA A 24 10.28 -9.63 -0.21
C ALA A 24 10.10 -8.17 -0.67
N THR A 25 10.08 -7.93 -1.98
CA THR A 25 10.12 -6.60 -2.60
C THR A 25 8.74 -5.92 -2.70
N GLY A 26 7.74 -6.41 -1.97
CA GLY A 26 6.43 -5.77 -1.86
C GLY A 26 5.73 -5.65 -3.22
N VAL A 27 5.39 -4.43 -3.64
CA VAL A 27 4.68 -4.20 -4.90
C VAL A 27 5.49 -4.55 -6.16
N TRP A 28 6.81 -4.72 -6.04
CA TRP A 28 7.69 -5.13 -7.14
C TRP A 28 7.97 -6.64 -7.18
N ALA A 29 7.33 -7.43 -6.31
CA ALA A 29 7.59 -8.87 -6.22
C ALA A 29 7.42 -9.60 -7.57
N GLY A 30 6.37 -9.27 -8.32
CA GLY A 30 6.15 -9.83 -9.66
C GLY A 30 7.26 -9.48 -10.65
N LYS A 31 7.78 -8.24 -10.60
CA LYS A 31 8.87 -7.78 -11.47
C LYS A 31 10.14 -8.62 -11.23
N LEU A 32 10.50 -8.85 -9.98
CA LEU A 32 11.67 -9.66 -9.64
C LEU A 32 11.49 -11.15 -10.00
N MET A 33 10.25 -11.64 -9.96
CA MET A 33 9.93 -12.99 -10.45
C MET A 33 10.04 -13.13 -11.98
N GLY A 34 10.24 -12.04 -12.70
CA GLY A 34 10.27 -12.03 -14.16
C GLY A 34 8.88 -12.16 -14.78
N GLU A 35 7.82 -11.79 -14.05
CA GLU A 35 6.47 -11.76 -14.61
C GLU A 35 6.42 -10.80 -15.80
N LYS A 36 6.03 -11.32 -16.95
CA LYS A 36 5.73 -10.52 -18.15
C LYS A 36 4.23 -10.33 -18.22
N PRO A 37 3.75 -9.14 -18.60
CA PRO A 37 2.35 -8.94 -18.88
C PRO A 37 1.90 -9.90 -19.98
N VAL A 38 1.05 -10.85 -19.65
CA VAL A 38 0.41 -11.75 -20.61
C VAL A 38 -1.05 -11.35 -20.73
N ALA A 39 -1.54 -11.17 -21.94
CA ALA A 39 -2.93 -10.83 -22.16
C ALA A 39 -3.85 -11.89 -21.54
N GLY A 40 -4.82 -11.44 -20.74
CA GLY A 40 -5.76 -12.32 -20.06
C GLY A 40 -5.29 -12.92 -18.73
N THR A 41 -4.03 -12.71 -18.31
CA THR A 41 -3.55 -13.12 -16.99
C THR A 41 -3.48 -11.92 -16.06
N LYS A 42 -3.75 -12.17 -14.77
CA LYS A 42 -3.59 -11.14 -13.73
C LYS A 42 -2.22 -11.30 -13.06
N PRO A 43 -1.52 -10.19 -12.77
CA PRO A 43 -0.25 -10.24 -12.06
C PRO A 43 -0.44 -10.74 -10.64
N LEU A 44 0.62 -11.31 -10.04
CA LEU A 44 0.62 -11.77 -8.65
C LEU A 44 0.20 -10.66 -7.67
N VAL A 45 0.73 -9.46 -7.88
CA VAL A 45 0.44 -8.31 -7.03
C VAL A 45 -0.47 -7.34 -7.77
N ALA A 46 -1.56 -6.94 -7.10
CA ALA A 46 -2.45 -5.86 -7.50
C ALA A 46 -2.20 -4.64 -6.59
N PRO A 47 -1.32 -3.71 -7.00
CA PRO A 47 -0.94 -2.59 -6.16
C PRO A 47 -2.13 -1.65 -5.90
N SER A 48 -2.29 -1.24 -4.64
CA SER A 48 -3.28 -0.25 -4.22
C SER A 48 -2.63 0.86 -3.41
N GLN A 49 -2.90 2.11 -3.82
CA GLN A 49 -2.42 3.30 -3.15
C GLN A 49 -3.34 3.69 -2.00
N GLY A 50 -2.74 4.05 -0.86
CA GLY A 50 -3.43 4.64 0.26
C GLY A 50 -2.80 5.96 0.66
N VAL A 51 -3.62 7.00 0.80
CA VAL A 51 -3.22 8.35 1.18
C VAL A 51 -3.67 8.65 2.61
N HIS A 52 -2.84 9.37 3.35
CA HIS A 52 -3.18 9.96 4.64
C HIS A 52 -2.88 11.46 4.61
N LEU A 53 -3.72 12.22 5.28
CA LEU A 53 -3.58 13.65 5.48
C LEU A 53 -3.30 13.94 6.95
N SER A 54 -2.38 14.85 7.22
CA SER A 54 -2.07 15.34 8.57
C SER A 54 -2.62 16.74 8.77
N PHE A 55 -3.23 16.97 9.93
CA PHE A 55 -3.84 18.23 10.34
C PHE A 55 -3.37 18.64 11.74
N GLU A 56 -3.68 19.86 12.14
CA GLU A 56 -3.48 20.29 13.52
C GLU A 56 -4.31 19.45 14.49
N ARG A 57 -3.78 19.26 15.70
CA ARG A 57 -4.40 18.48 16.79
C ARG A 57 -5.84 18.94 17.10
N ARG A 58 -6.14 20.23 16.92
CA ARG A 58 -7.45 20.81 17.15
C ARG A 58 -8.58 20.20 16.31
N LEU A 59 -8.27 19.55 15.19
CA LEU A 59 -9.27 18.88 14.35
C LEU A 59 -9.92 17.71 15.11
N LEU A 60 -9.13 16.99 15.93
CA LEU A 60 -9.60 15.88 16.77
C LEU A 60 -9.06 16.10 18.20
N PRO A 61 -9.73 16.91 19.04
CA PRO A 61 -9.26 17.29 20.39
C PRO A 61 -9.56 16.20 21.44
N THR A 62 -9.24 14.94 21.14
CA THR A 62 -9.36 13.78 22.02
C THR A 62 -8.13 12.89 21.89
N ASP A 63 -7.80 12.11 22.90
CA ASP A 63 -6.69 11.15 22.85
C ASP A 63 -7.09 9.79 22.27
N SER A 64 -8.38 9.63 21.97
CA SER A 64 -8.89 8.41 21.34
C SER A 64 -8.93 8.54 19.83
N ALA A 65 -8.54 7.48 19.13
CA ALA A 65 -8.78 7.36 17.71
C ALA A 65 -10.29 7.19 17.45
N VAL A 66 -10.75 7.77 16.37
CA VAL A 66 -12.13 7.66 15.91
C VAL A 66 -12.13 7.00 14.54
N PHE A 67 -13.08 6.11 14.30
CA PHE A 67 -13.33 5.61 12.98
C PHE A 67 -14.81 5.77 12.61
N TRP A 68 -15.07 6.03 11.34
CA TRP A 68 -16.41 5.94 10.81
C TRP A 68 -16.50 4.78 9.82
N PRO A 69 -17.41 3.85 10.10
CA PRO A 69 -17.41 2.54 9.45
C PRO A 69 -17.93 2.56 8.02
N LYS A 70 -18.54 3.68 7.63
CA LYS A 70 -19.15 3.78 6.30
C LYS A 70 -19.01 5.19 5.74
N THR A 71 -18.15 5.32 4.73
CA THR A 71 -18.03 6.50 3.88
C THR A 71 -19.04 6.47 2.74
N SER A 72 -19.07 7.51 1.92
CA SER A 72 -19.95 7.59 0.74
C SER A 72 -19.76 6.42 -0.24
N ASP A 73 -18.59 5.78 -0.24
CA ASP A 73 -18.23 4.63 -1.09
C ASP A 73 -18.09 3.31 -0.31
N ALA A 74 -18.66 3.24 0.90
CA ALA A 74 -18.70 2.08 1.78
C ALA A 74 -17.32 1.65 2.33
N ARG A 75 -16.31 2.51 2.29
CA ARG A 75 -15.02 2.28 2.95
C ARG A 75 -15.05 2.74 4.40
N VAL A 76 -14.02 2.36 5.14
CA VAL A 76 -13.77 2.80 6.51
C VAL A 76 -12.70 3.87 6.51
N LEU A 77 -12.91 4.95 7.25
CA LEU A 77 -11.90 5.96 7.51
C LEU A 77 -11.58 6.05 8.99
N PHE A 78 -10.39 6.56 9.27
CA PHE A 78 -9.90 6.81 10.63
C PHE A 78 -9.46 8.26 10.77
N ALA A 79 -9.67 8.80 11.97
CA ALA A 79 -8.96 9.97 12.46
C ALA A 79 -8.20 9.56 13.72
N ILE A 80 -6.89 9.74 13.71
CA ILE A 80 -5.99 9.22 14.74
C ILE A 80 -5.17 10.39 15.30
N PRO A 81 -5.20 10.61 16.63
CA PRO A 81 -4.26 11.53 17.27
C PRO A 81 -2.85 10.92 17.24
N TRP A 82 -1.88 11.64 16.71
CA TRP A 82 -0.52 11.15 16.54
C TRP A 82 0.50 12.27 16.67
N LEU A 83 1.40 12.18 17.65
CA LEU A 83 2.51 13.13 17.86
C LEU A 83 2.08 14.61 17.81
N GLY A 84 1.00 14.96 18.51
CA GLY A 84 0.48 16.34 18.55
C GLY A 84 -0.27 16.78 17.28
N LYS A 85 -0.56 15.88 16.36
CA LYS A 85 -1.33 16.10 15.13
C LYS A 85 -2.52 15.16 15.04
N THR A 86 -3.37 15.37 14.04
CA THR A 86 -4.46 14.47 13.67
C THR A 86 -4.19 13.91 12.29
N ILE A 87 -4.21 12.59 12.18
CA ILE A 87 -4.05 11.87 10.92
C ILE A 87 -5.41 11.39 10.45
N VAL A 88 -5.77 11.68 9.20
CA VAL A 88 -7.01 11.22 8.57
C VAL A 88 -6.67 10.37 7.35
N GLY A 89 -7.25 9.21 7.23
CA GLY A 89 -7.07 8.29 6.10
C GLY A 89 -7.87 7.00 6.29
N THR A 90 -7.92 6.18 5.29
CA THR A 90 -7.06 6.13 4.11
C THR A 90 -7.88 5.99 2.83
N THR A 91 -7.26 6.23 1.68
CA THR A 91 -7.83 5.87 0.37
C THR A 91 -7.47 4.43 -0.02
N ASP A 92 -8.06 3.95 -1.10
CA ASP A 92 -7.78 2.65 -1.71
C ASP A 92 -7.93 2.77 -3.22
N THR A 93 -6.84 3.12 -3.89
CA THR A 93 -6.82 3.44 -5.31
C THR A 93 -5.93 2.45 -6.05
N PRO A 94 -6.48 1.61 -6.95
CA PRO A 94 -5.67 0.69 -7.76
C PRO A 94 -4.63 1.45 -8.58
N ARG A 95 -3.38 0.93 -8.62
CA ARG A 95 -2.28 1.53 -9.38
C ARG A 95 -1.70 0.54 -10.38
N LYS A 96 -1.40 1.05 -11.56
CA LYS A 96 -0.68 0.29 -12.61
C LYS A 96 0.76 0.76 -12.73
N ASP A 97 1.01 2.01 -12.42
CA ASP A 97 2.31 2.67 -12.38
C ASP A 97 2.89 2.57 -10.96
N LEU A 98 4.09 2.03 -10.86
CA LEU A 98 4.80 1.84 -9.61
C LEU A 98 5.97 2.82 -9.56
N HIS A 99 5.78 3.89 -8.79
CA HIS A 99 6.84 4.83 -8.47
C HIS A 99 7.47 4.47 -7.12
N GLU A 100 8.77 4.65 -6.98
CA GLU A 100 9.48 4.45 -5.71
C GLU A 100 8.97 5.43 -4.66
N GLU A 101 8.69 6.67 -5.08
CA GLU A 101 8.06 7.70 -4.26
C GLU A 101 6.68 8.06 -4.84
N PRO A 102 5.62 7.32 -4.48
CA PRO A 102 4.30 7.63 -4.97
C PRO A 102 3.79 8.95 -4.36
N ARG A 103 3.04 9.70 -5.17
CA ARG A 103 2.42 10.96 -4.74
C ARG A 103 0.91 10.82 -4.65
N PRO A 104 0.24 11.58 -3.77
CA PRO A 104 -1.21 11.56 -3.68
C PRO A 104 -1.82 12.10 -4.98
N LEU A 105 -2.89 11.47 -5.43
CA LEU A 105 -3.70 11.99 -6.53
C LEU A 105 -4.62 13.09 -5.99
N ALA A 106 -4.88 14.10 -6.81
CA ALA A 106 -5.77 15.20 -6.42
C ALA A 106 -7.15 14.68 -5.95
N GLY A 107 -7.72 13.73 -6.67
CA GLY A 107 -9.00 13.11 -6.33
C GLY A 107 -9.00 12.34 -4.99
N GLU A 108 -7.85 11.81 -4.56
CA GLU A 108 -7.73 11.15 -3.24
C GLU A 108 -7.77 12.17 -2.11
N VAL A 109 -7.09 13.29 -2.28
CA VAL A 109 -7.12 14.39 -1.32
C VAL A 109 -8.54 14.98 -1.22
N ASP A 110 -9.18 15.23 -2.36
CA ASP A 110 -10.55 15.76 -2.42
C ASP A 110 -11.56 14.81 -1.77
N TYR A 111 -11.39 13.49 -1.98
CA TYR A 111 -12.19 12.46 -1.34
C TYR A 111 -12.06 12.54 0.19
N LEU A 112 -10.82 12.53 0.71
CA LEU A 112 -10.58 12.57 2.16
C LEU A 112 -11.12 13.86 2.80
N LEU A 113 -10.97 15.00 2.16
CA LEU A 113 -11.51 16.27 2.64
C LEU A 113 -13.03 16.26 2.66
N ARG A 114 -13.68 15.74 1.62
CA ARG A 114 -15.15 15.64 1.55
C ARG A 114 -15.69 14.71 2.64
N GLU A 115 -15.10 13.53 2.83
CA GLU A 115 -15.53 12.61 3.89
C GLU A 115 -15.29 13.20 5.29
N ALA A 116 -14.15 13.87 5.49
CA ALA A 116 -13.85 14.57 6.73
C ALA A 116 -14.85 15.72 7.00
N ALA A 117 -15.26 16.44 5.97
CA ALA A 117 -16.25 17.50 6.10
C ALA A 117 -17.64 17.01 6.58
N ASN A 118 -17.98 15.77 6.24
CA ASN A 118 -19.22 15.14 6.72
C ASN A 118 -19.14 14.65 8.17
N PHE A 119 -17.93 14.51 8.69
CA PHE A 119 -17.69 13.89 10.00
C PHE A 119 -17.34 14.90 11.09
N PHE A 120 -16.46 15.87 10.80
CA PHE A 120 -16.01 16.84 11.78
C PHE A 120 -16.96 18.04 11.89
N ALA A 121 -17.18 18.52 13.11
CA ALA A 121 -18.01 19.71 13.36
C ALA A 121 -17.47 20.97 12.65
N VAL A 122 -16.14 21.07 12.52
CA VAL A 122 -15.46 22.08 11.72
C VAL A 122 -14.80 21.38 10.54
N PRO A 123 -15.36 21.49 9.33
CA PRO A 123 -14.81 20.85 8.15
C PRO A 123 -13.38 21.31 7.85
N PRO A 124 -12.41 20.39 7.73
CA PRO A 124 -11.07 20.78 7.32
C PRO A 124 -11.03 21.18 5.85
N LYS A 125 -10.23 22.18 5.54
CA LYS A 125 -9.99 22.67 4.19
C LYS A 125 -8.64 22.21 3.68
N ARG A 126 -8.39 22.42 2.38
CA ARG A 126 -7.11 22.05 1.76
C ARG A 126 -5.92 22.81 2.37
N GLU A 127 -6.10 24.07 2.74
CA GLU A 127 -5.11 24.91 3.42
C GLU A 127 -4.77 24.44 4.86
N ASP A 128 -5.63 23.64 5.48
CA ASP A 128 -5.41 23.06 6.81
C ASP A 128 -4.50 21.80 6.76
N ILE A 129 -4.21 21.28 5.58
CA ILE A 129 -3.34 20.10 5.39
C ILE A 129 -1.89 20.49 5.68
N LEU A 130 -1.30 19.89 6.71
CA LEU A 130 0.08 20.12 7.08
C LEU A 130 1.06 19.25 6.27
N SER A 131 0.68 17.99 6.04
CA SER A 131 1.45 17.06 5.23
C SER A 131 0.57 15.95 4.68
N THR A 132 1.09 15.28 3.66
CA THR A 132 0.49 14.10 3.05
C THR A 132 1.53 12.99 2.97
N TRP A 133 1.11 11.74 3.15
CA TRP A 133 1.95 10.61 2.79
C TRP A 133 1.16 9.53 2.08
N VAL A 134 1.86 8.74 1.31
CA VAL A 134 1.31 7.72 0.44
C VAL A 134 2.05 6.41 0.63
N GLY A 135 1.30 5.31 0.65
CA GLY A 135 1.86 3.97 0.64
C GLY A 135 1.22 3.11 -0.45
N LEU A 136 2.01 2.22 -1.03
CA LEU A 136 1.53 1.21 -1.97
C LEU A 136 1.36 -0.12 -1.23
N ARG A 137 0.16 -0.68 -1.26
CA ARG A 137 -0.15 -1.99 -0.67
C ARG A 137 0.10 -3.07 -1.71
N PRO A 138 0.90 -4.11 -1.40
CA PRO A 138 1.09 -5.26 -2.27
C PRO A 138 -0.07 -6.27 -2.09
N LEU A 139 -1.26 -5.92 -2.56
CA LEU A 139 -2.39 -6.84 -2.49
C LEU A 139 -2.13 -8.03 -3.42
N VAL A 140 -2.27 -9.25 -2.90
CA VAL A 140 -2.06 -10.46 -3.69
C VAL A 140 -3.32 -10.77 -4.48
N ASN A 141 -3.16 -10.97 -5.78
CA ASN A 141 -4.26 -11.31 -6.64
C ASN A 141 -4.66 -12.79 -6.42
N PRO A 142 -5.90 -13.07 -5.95
CA PRO A 142 -6.33 -14.45 -5.64
C PRO A 142 -6.21 -15.40 -6.82
N GLN A 143 -6.42 -14.92 -8.05
CA GLN A 143 -6.33 -15.76 -9.26
C GLN A 143 -4.89 -16.17 -9.59
N ALA A 144 -3.92 -15.30 -9.32
CA ALA A 144 -2.50 -15.64 -9.51
C ALA A 144 -1.96 -16.56 -8.40
N ALA A 145 -2.62 -16.56 -7.23
CA ALA A 145 -2.30 -17.41 -6.08
C ALA A 145 -3.16 -18.70 -6.01
N GLY A 146 -3.94 -19.01 -7.06
CA GLY A 146 -4.79 -20.20 -7.11
C GLY A 146 -6.19 -20.06 -6.51
N GLY A 147 -6.67 -18.84 -6.26
CA GLY A 147 -7.98 -18.54 -5.66
C GLY A 147 -9.00 -17.95 -6.64
N GLY A 148 -10.27 -17.84 -6.21
CA GLY A 148 -11.43 -17.45 -7.03
C GLY A 148 -11.57 -15.95 -7.37
N GLN A 149 -12.68 -15.61 -8.04
CA GLN A 149 -12.87 -14.44 -8.92
C GLN A 149 -13.20 -13.08 -8.28
N ASP A 150 -13.30 -12.87 -6.98
CA ASP A 150 -13.83 -11.62 -6.44
C ASP A 150 -12.74 -10.66 -5.97
N THR A 151 -12.55 -9.54 -6.70
CA THR A 151 -11.54 -8.50 -6.42
C THR A 151 -11.92 -7.57 -5.27
N LYS A 152 -13.16 -7.53 -4.82
CA LYS A 152 -13.60 -6.70 -3.69
C LYS A 152 -13.21 -7.28 -2.34
N SER A 153 -12.86 -8.56 -2.30
CA SER A 153 -12.43 -9.29 -1.11
C SER A 153 -10.97 -9.78 -1.21
N ILE A 154 -10.08 -9.02 -1.87
CA ILE A 154 -8.67 -9.42 -1.93
C ILE A 154 -8.15 -9.56 -0.51
N SER A 155 -7.81 -10.80 -0.14
CA SER A 155 -7.24 -11.13 1.16
C SER A 155 -5.99 -10.29 1.42
N ARG A 156 -5.86 -9.82 2.66
CA ARG A 156 -4.64 -9.16 3.14
C ARG A 156 -3.72 -10.16 3.84
N GLU A 157 -3.87 -11.44 3.57
CA GLU A 157 -2.98 -12.48 4.04
C GLU A 157 -1.68 -12.46 3.23
N HIS A 158 -0.60 -12.88 3.87
CA HIS A 158 0.65 -13.07 3.16
C HIS A 158 0.60 -14.34 2.31
N THR A 159 1.36 -14.32 1.24
CA THR A 159 1.52 -15.48 0.35
C THR A 159 2.99 -15.79 0.24
N VAL A 160 3.34 -17.07 0.38
CA VAL A 160 4.69 -17.57 0.18
C VAL A 160 4.68 -18.50 -1.03
N LEU A 161 5.51 -18.19 -2.01
CA LEU A 161 5.67 -18.98 -3.24
C LEU A 161 7.12 -19.43 -3.35
N VAL A 162 7.32 -20.72 -3.62
CA VAL A 162 8.64 -21.27 -3.88
C VAL A 162 8.69 -21.74 -5.33
N ARG A 163 9.58 -21.17 -6.11
CA ARG A 163 9.78 -21.54 -7.51
C ARG A 163 10.70 -22.76 -7.65
N PRO A 164 10.62 -23.48 -8.80
CA PRO A 164 11.52 -24.61 -9.07
C PRO A 164 13.01 -24.24 -9.07
N ASP A 165 13.35 -22.98 -9.35
CA ASP A 165 14.72 -22.45 -9.30
C ASP A 165 15.16 -22.05 -7.87
N GLY A 166 14.33 -22.30 -6.84
CA GLY A 166 14.64 -22.04 -5.45
C GLY A 166 14.36 -20.61 -4.98
N LEU A 167 13.87 -19.70 -5.86
CA LEU A 167 13.47 -18.36 -5.42
C LEU A 167 12.23 -18.46 -4.53
N VAL A 168 12.34 -17.96 -3.31
CA VAL A 168 11.23 -17.83 -2.36
C VAL A 168 10.67 -16.42 -2.45
N THR A 169 9.38 -16.27 -2.78
CA THR A 169 8.71 -14.95 -2.81
C THR A 169 7.71 -14.87 -1.68
N VAL A 170 7.83 -13.82 -0.87
CA VAL A 170 6.88 -13.46 0.20
C VAL A 170 6.26 -12.11 -0.14
N THR A 171 4.94 -12.05 -0.25
CA THR A 171 4.22 -10.81 -0.57
C THR A 171 2.84 -10.77 0.09
N GLY A 172 2.17 -9.62 0.10
CA GLY A 172 0.93 -9.41 0.82
C GLY A 172 1.15 -9.16 2.32
N GLY A 173 0.15 -9.56 3.13
CA GLY A 173 0.21 -9.44 4.58
C GLY A 173 -0.09 -8.04 5.10
N LYS A 174 -0.01 -7.92 6.42
CA LYS A 174 -0.14 -6.67 7.17
C LYS A 174 1.05 -6.52 8.09
N TRP A 175 1.42 -5.29 8.40
CA TRP A 175 2.46 -5.03 9.40
C TRP A 175 2.19 -5.73 10.75
N THR A 176 0.93 -5.84 11.13
CA THR A 176 0.51 -6.51 12.36
C THR A 176 0.70 -8.03 12.37
N THR A 177 1.00 -8.64 11.22
CA THR A 177 1.20 -10.10 11.07
C THR A 177 2.64 -10.46 10.73
N TYR A 178 3.60 -9.64 11.12
CA TYR A 178 5.03 -9.81 10.80
C TYR A 178 5.72 -10.92 11.59
N ARG A 179 5.09 -11.45 12.63
CA ARG A 179 5.59 -12.56 13.48
C ARG A 179 5.17 -13.90 12.94
#